data_e65ea5f4d03216cfda14dec45fb8a734
#
_entry.id   e65ea5f4d03216cfda14dec45fb8a734
#
_cell.length_a   1.000
_cell.length_b   1.000
_cell.length_c   1.000
_cell.angle_alpha   90.00
_cell.angle_beta   90.00
_cell.angle_gamma   90.00
#
_symmetry.space_group_name_H-M   'P 1'
#
loop_
_entity.id
_entity.type
_entity.pdbx_description
1 polymer ?
#
loop_
_entity_poly.entity_id
_entity_poly.type
_entity_poly.pdbx_seq_one_letter_code
_entity_poly.pdbx_strand_id
1 'polypeptide(L)'
;MRKKIFILLIGIFLLTSKASARNVATVKDVNISVDGNVQSVSCYNIKGYNYFKLRDVAKLMMGTQKGFAVEIDEGTPVVVREGTYQENGSELAKLGAKKIKVSPKFKYLGMRPSYTSLIVKSYNINNYNYMSLRDIACAANFSIGYDVPSKTIIIDSANEFVYQSPPRAEKVETMIDYVYSVLGAPYSDVDCSGLVSSAIQVAGFDVPADGLYSWTLDWYPESFVEIPMNQLQKGDILNNAGQHMMLYIGNGMVAESIETTGVRITKLRTKGYKAYRITE
;
A
#
# COMPACT_ATOMS: atom_id res chain seq x y z
N MET A 1 -22.55 -66.09 2.13
CA MET A 1 -21.39 -65.21 2.05
C MET A 1 -21.84 -63.82 1.62
N ARG A 2 -22.02 -62.86 2.55
CA ARG A 2 -22.43 -61.48 2.21
C ARG A 2 -21.18 -60.61 2.04
N LYS A 3 -20.96 -60.09 0.82
CA LYS A 3 -19.88 -59.16 0.49
C LYS A 3 -20.25 -57.79 1.06
N LYS A 4 -19.44 -57.29 2.00
CA LYS A 4 -19.53 -55.91 2.49
C LYS A 4 -18.82 -54.98 1.47
N ILE A 5 -19.59 -54.11 0.84
CA ILE A 5 -19.07 -53.05 0.00
C ILE A 5 -18.65 -51.91 0.93
N PHE A 6 -17.35 -51.63 0.97
CA PHE A 6 -16.77 -50.47 1.67
C PHE A 6 -16.85 -49.27 0.70
N ILE A 7 -17.78 -48.35 0.95
CA ILE A 7 -17.84 -47.07 0.23
C ILE A 7 -16.82 -46.14 0.88
N LEU A 8 -15.72 -45.93 0.18
CA LEU A 8 -14.71 -44.92 0.54
C LEU A 8 -15.23 -43.53 0.19
N LEU A 9 -15.78 -42.81 1.19
CA LEU A 9 -16.15 -41.41 1.05
C LEU A 9 -14.83 -40.56 0.96
N ILE A 10 -14.41 -40.27 -0.28
CA ILE A 10 -13.39 -39.27 -0.53
C ILE A 10 -14.02 -37.91 -0.24
N GLY A 11 -13.76 -37.39 0.95
CA GLY A 11 -14.09 -36.01 1.31
C GLY A 11 -13.27 -35.06 0.44
N ILE A 12 -13.88 -34.50 -0.58
CA ILE A 12 -13.33 -33.37 -1.32
C ILE A 12 -13.31 -32.19 -0.35
N PHE A 13 -12.15 -31.97 0.30
CA PHE A 13 -11.88 -30.74 1.02
C PHE A 13 -11.76 -29.62 -0.03
N LEU A 14 -12.87 -28.97 -0.34
CA LEU A 14 -12.85 -27.69 -1.04
C LEU A 14 -12.11 -26.71 -0.14
N LEU A 15 -10.83 -26.52 -0.41
CA LEU A 15 -10.07 -25.38 0.05
C LEU A 15 -10.73 -24.13 -0.57
N THR A 16 -11.75 -23.60 0.11
CA THR A 16 -12.20 -22.25 -0.14
C THR A 16 -11.06 -21.34 0.24
N SER A 17 -10.28 -20.92 -0.75
CA SER A 17 -9.41 -19.76 -0.63
C SER A 17 -10.29 -18.62 -0.10
N LYS A 18 -10.13 -18.25 1.17
CA LYS A 18 -10.79 -17.06 1.71
C LYS A 18 -10.33 -15.91 0.83
N ALA A 19 -11.26 -15.45 -0.02
CA ALA A 19 -11.03 -14.28 -0.84
C ALA A 19 -10.45 -13.19 0.06
N SER A 20 -9.26 -12.67 -0.31
CA SER A 20 -8.65 -11.48 0.28
C SER A 20 -9.75 -10.47 0.55
N ALA A 21 -9.81 -9.92 1.76
CA ALA A 21 -10.84 -8.95 2.12
C ALA A 21 -10.70 -7.75 1.16
N ARG A 22 -11.55 -7.71 0.13
CA ARG A 22 -11.56 -6.66 -0.86
C ARG A 22 -12.00 -5.37 -0.19
N ASN A 23 -11.20 -4.33 -0.33
CA ASN A 23 -11.59 -3.00 0.11
C ASN A 23 -12.78 -2.52 -0.72
N VAL A 24 -13.57 -1.60 -0.14
CA VAL A 24 -14.69 -0.98 -0.85
C VAL A 24 -14.27 0.46 -1.18
N ALA A 25 -14.21 0.76 -2.46
CA ALA A 25 -14.06 2.13 -2.96
C ALA A 25 -15.44 2.78 -3.06
N THR A 26 -15.58 3.97 -2.50
CA THR A 26 -16.77 4.81 -2.62
C THR A 26 -16.41 6.12 -3.30
N VAL A 27 -17.27 6.61 -4.17
CA VAL A 27 -17.04 7.90 -4.84
C VAL A 27 -17.24 9.04 -3.84
N LYS A 28 -16.35 10.02 -3.89
CA LYS A 28 -16.40 11.25 -3.12
C LYS A 28 -15.97 12.41 -3.98
N ASP A 29 -16.71 13.51 -3.93
CA ASP A 29 -16.27 14.79 -4.49
C ASP A 29 -15.54 15.57 -3.39
N VAL A 30 -14.40 16.15 -3.74
CA VAL A 30 -13.56 16.95 -2.86
C VAL A 30 -13.21 18.26 -3.54
N ASN A 31 -13.09 19.34 -2.76
CA ASN A 31 -12.58 20.60 -3.27
C ASN A 31 -11.06 20.57 -3.31
N ILE A 32 -10.48 20.94 -4.45
CA ILE A 32 -9.05 21.13 -4.63
C ILE A 32 -8.82 22.56 -5.12
N SER A 33 -7.94 23.27 -4.44
CA SER A 33 -7.42 24.56 -4.86
C SER A 33 -6.04 24.35 -5.47
N VAL A 34 -5.85 24.70 -6.73
CA VAL A 34 -4.54 24.75 -7.37
C VAL A 34 -4.17 26.21 -7.56
N ASP A 35 -3.14 26.67 -6.87
CA ASP A 35 -2.66 28.08 -6.91
C ASP A 35 -3.82 29.10 -6.74
N GLY A 36 -4.73 28.81 -5.79
CA GLY A 36 -5.90 29.63 -5.49
C GLY A 36 -7.16 29.35 -6.32
N ASN A 37 -7.06 28.58 -7.42
CA ASN A 37 -8.21 28.22 -8.25
C ASN A 37 -8.90 26.98 -7.70
N VAL A 38 -10.11 27.12 -7.15
CA VAL A 38 -10.86 26.04 -6.50
C VAL A 38 -11.76 25.32 -7.50
N GLN A 39 -11.72 24.00 -7.52
CA GLN A 39 -12.64 23.16 -8.27
C GLN A 39 -13.00 21.89 -7.53
N SER A 40 -14.17 21.31 -7.83
CA SER A 40 -14.63 20.04 -7.26
C SER A 40 -14.17 18.88 -8.13
N VAL A 41 -13.50 17.92 -7.53
CA VAL A 41 -12.90 16.75 -8.20
C VAL A 41 -13.44 15.47 -7.60
N SER A 42 -13.88 14.54 -8.46
CA SER A 42 -14.31 13.22 -8.03
C SER A 42 -13.10 12.31 -7.77
N CYS A 43 -13.09 11.64 -6.63
CA CYS A 43 -12.07 10.66 -6.27
C CYS A 43 -12.70 9.41 -5.65
N TYR A 44 -11.92 8.37 -5.43
CA TYR A 44 -12.35 7.23 -4.64
C TYR A 44 -11.88 7.35 -3.20
N ASN A 45 -12.82 7.23 -2.24
CA ASN A 45 -12.49 7.05 -0.84
C ASN A 45 -12.43 5.55 -0.51
N ILE A 46 -11.30 5.09 0.02
CA ILE A 46 -11.05 3.69 0.38
C ILE A 46 -10.46 3.69 1.79
N LYS A 47 -11.14 3.04 2.74
CA LYS A 47 -10.72 3.01 4.16
C LYS A 47 -10.49 4.40 4.78
N GLY A 48 -11.23 5.43 4.34
CA GLY A 48 -11.08 6.80 4.83
C GLY A 48 -10.08 7.66 4.05
N TYR A 49 -9.25 7.10 3.18
CA TYR A 49 -8.26 7.81 2.38
C TYR A 49 -8.76 8.07 0.95
N ASN A 50 -8.41 9.24 0.40
CA ASN A 50 -8.80 9.64 -0.95
C ASN A 50 -7.71 9.25 -1.96
N TYR A 51 -8.15 8.59 -3.03
CA TYR A 51 -7.29 8.15 -4.14
C TYR A 51 -7.74 8.83 -5.43
N PHE A 52 -6.79 9.43 -6.13
CA PHE A 52 -7.01 10.24 -7.32
C PHE A 52 -6.46 9.51 -8.55
N LYS A 53 -7.12 9.67 -9.67
CA LYS A 53 -6.59 9.21 -10.95
C LYS A 53 -5.38 10.07 -11.32
N LEU A 54 -4.24 9.44 -11.63
CA LEU A 54 -3.00 10.15 -11.94
C LEU A 54 -3.20 11.20 -13.04
N ARG A 55 -3.96 10.86 -14.09
CA ARG A 55 -4.25 11.77 -15.21
C ARG A 55 -5.12 12.97 -14.81
N ASP A 56 -6.03 12.81 -13.84
CA ASP A 56 -6.83 13.93 -13.33
C ASP A 56 -5.95 14.97 -12.66
N VAL A 57 -4.97 14.50 -11.85
CA VAL A 57 -4.02 15.41 -11.19
C VAL A 57 -3.11 16.09 -12.22
N ALA A 58 -2.63 15.35 -13.25
CA ALA A 58 -1.86 15.94 -14.32
C ALA A 58 -2.65 17.05 -15.05
N LYS A 59 -3.96 16.83 -15.31
CA LYS A 59 -4.83 17.84 -15.90
C LYS A 59 -5.01 19.07 -14.99
N LEU A 60 -5.19 18.87 -13.67
CA LEU A 60 -5.27 19.96 -12.70
C LEU A 60 -4.02 20.83 -12.68
N MET A 61 -2.86 20.22 -12.92
CA MET A 61 -1.56 20.89 -12.88
C MET A 61 -1.14 21.52 -14.22
N MET A 62 -1.96 21.41 -15.27
CA MET A 62 -1.66 22.03 -16.57
C MET A 62 -1.54 23.56 -16.46
N GLY A 63 -0.49 24.11 -17.03
CA GLY A 63 -0.22 25.55 -17.02
C GLY A 63 0.32 26.10 -15.71
N THR A 64 0.55 25.26 -14.69
CA THR A 64 1.22 25.64 -13.44
C THR A 64 2.74 25.47 -13.53
N GLN A 65 3.47 26.00 -12.55
CA GLN A 65 4.95 25.89 -12.51
C GLN A 65 5.44 24.43 -12.37
N LYS A 66 4.66 23.56 -11.74
CA LYS A 66 4.97 22.14 -11.55
C LYS A 66 4.06 21.22 -12.38
N GLY A 67 3.62 21.73 -13.55
CA GLY A 67 2.93 20.91 -14.54
C GLY A 67 3.79 19.70 -14.94
N PHE A 68 3.17 18.55 -15.18
CA PHE A 68 3.87 17.31 -15.51
C PHE A 68 3.10 16.49 -16.55
N ALA A 69 3.83 15.74 -17.36
CA ALA A 69 3.25 14.74 -18.25
C ALA A 69 3.15 13.36 -17.59
N VAL A 70 2.28 12.53 -18.14
CA VAL A 70 2.12 11.12 -17.72
C VAL A 70 2.42 10.23 -18.91
N GLU A 71 3.46 9.43 -18.79
CA GLU A 71 3.87 8.42 -19.76
C GLU A 71 3.67 7.01 -19.22
N ILE A 72 3.78 6.01 -20.08
CA ILE A 72 3.84 4.60 -19.71
C ILE A 72 5.13 4.04 -20.32
N ASP A 73 6.00 3.54 -19.47
CA ASP A 73 7.25 2.91 -19.84
C ASP A 73 7.22 1.44 -19.40
N GLU A 74 7.21 0.50 -20.35
CA GLU A 74 7.06 -0.94 -20.09
C GLU A 74 5.92 -1.30 -19.12
N GLY A 75 4.77 -0.62 -19.25
CA GLY A 75 3.61 -0.80 -18.38
C GLY A 75 3.66 -0.10 -17.03
N THR A 76 4.76 0.58 -16.73
CA THR A 76 4.96 1.40 -15.53
C THR A 76 4.51 2.84 -15.80
N PRO A 77 3.63 3.43 -14.97
CA PRO A 77 3.32 4.85 -15.09
C PRO A 77 4.54 5.70 -14.70
N VAL A 78 4.81 6.74 -15.49
CA VAL A 78 5.93 7.66 -15.28
C VAL A 78 5.42 9.08 -15.22
N VAL A 79 5.81 9.81 -14.19
CA VAL A 79 5.66 11.27 -14.06
C VAL A 79 6.86 11.94 -14.71
N VAL A 80 6.62 12.73 -15.75
CA VAL A 80 7.66 13.52 -16.42
C VAL A 80 7.50 14.97 -15.95
N ARG A 81 8.35 15.40 -15.04
CA ARG A 81 8.40 16.77 -14.54
C ARG A 81 8.71 17.73 -15.69
N GLU A 82 8.10 18.90 -15.68
CA GLU A 82 8.28 19.92 -16.73
C GLU A 82 7.78 19.45 -18.12
N GLY A 83 7.15 18.28 -18.18
CA GLY A 83 6.54 17.75 -19.40
C GLY A 83 5.15 18.33 -19.66
N THR A 84 4.82 18.51 -20.93
CA THR A 84 3.48 18.96 -21.32
C THR A 84 2.50 17.79 -21.31
N TYR A 85 1.51 17.85 -20.43
CA TYR A 85 0.47 16.82 -20.37
C TYR A 85 -0.41 16.82 -21.61
N GLN A 86 -0.61 15.65 -22.20
CA GLN A 86 -1.53 15.45 -23.32
C GLN A 86 -2.82 14.80 -22.83
N GLU A 87 -3.90 15.53 -22.96
CA GLU A 87 -5.24 15.06 -22.60
C GLU A 87 -5.72 13.94 -23.53
N ASN A 88 -6.49 13.01 -23.01
CA ASN A 88 -7.16 11.99 -23.80
C ASN A 88 -8.69 12.02 -23.69
N GLY A 89 -9.24 13.06 -23.03
CA GLY A 89 -10.67 13.28 -22.86
C GLY A 89 -11.31 12.49 -21.72
N SER A 90 -10.53 11.75 -20.94
CA SER A 90 -11.05 10.99 -19.79
C SER A 90 -10.87 11.71 -18.45
N GLU A 91 -10.18 12.85 -18.45
CA GLU A 91 -9.77 13.57 -17.26
C GLU A 91 -10.97 14.28 -16.61
N LEU A 92 -10.93 14.33 -15.28
CA LEU A 92 -11.91 15.02 -14.42
C LEU A 92 -13.37 14.61 -14.65
N ALA A 93 -13.57 13.43 -15.27
CA ALA A 93 -14.92 12.91 -15.48
C ALA A 93 -15.60 12.61 -14.14
N LYS A 94 -16.89 12.96 -14.03
CA LYS A 94 -17.71 12.59 -12.87
C LYS A 94 -17.76 11.08 -12.73
N LEU A 95 -17.39 10.60 -11.54
CA LEU A 95 -17.46 9.19 -11.22
C LEU A 95 -18.89 8.80 -10.84
N GLY A 96 -19.38 7.68 -11.36
CA GLY A 96 -20.71 7.18 -10.97
C GLY A 96 -20.73 6.68 -9.53
N ALA A 97 -21.84 6.93 -8.81
CA ALA A 97 -22.01 6.62 -7.38
C ALA A 97 -22.08 5.10 -7.06
N LYS A 98 -21.13 4.31 -7.50
CA LYS A 98 -21.08 2.86 -7.26
C LYS A 98 -20.05 2.53 -6.18
N LYS A 99 -20.41 1.62 -5.27
CA LYS A 99 -19.45 0.96 -4.40
C LYS A 99 -18.75 -0.14 -5.20
N ILE A 100 -17.43 -0.09 -5.29
CA ILE A 100 -16.62 -1.02 -6.07
C ILE A 100 -15.72 -1.82 -5.12
N LYS A 101 -15.72 -3.13 -5.24
CA LYS A 101 -14.74 -3.97 -4.53
C LYS A 101 -13.40 -3.85 -5.23
N VAL A 102 -12.37 -3.47 -4.48
CA VAL A 102 -11.02 -3.22 -5.00
C VAL A 102 -9.98 -3.92 -4.13
N SER A 103 -8.85 -4.26 -4.73
CA SER A 103 -7.68 -4.75 -4.02
C SER A 103 -6.52 -3.81 -4.27
N PRO A 104 -5.69 -3.51 -3.26
CA PRO A 104 -4.50 -2.71 -3.45
C PRO A 104 -3.50 -3.45 -4.33
N LYS A 105 -2.71 -2.68 -5.08
CA LYS A 105 -1.51 -3.15 -5.76
C LYS A 105 -0.38 -2.18 -5.44
N PHE A 106 0.78 -2.72 -5.20
CA PHE A 106 2.00 -1.93 -5.07
C PHE A 106 2.69 -1.92 -6.43
N LYS A 107 2.99 -0.74 -6.93
CA LYS A 107 3.57 -0.52 -8.26
C LYS A 107 4.66 0.52 -8.17
N TYR A 108 5.60 0.45 -9.09
CA TYR A 108 6.50 1.55 -9.32
C TYR A 108 5.77 2.71 -10.00
N LEU A 109 6.05 3.93 -9.54
CA LEU A 109 5.74 5.18 -10.19
C LEU A 109 7.09 5.80 -10.57
N GLY A 110 7.42 5.76 -11.85
CA GLY A 110 8.67 6.30 -12.37
C GLY A 110 8.66 7.82 -12.35
N MET A 111 9.84 8.43 -12.27
CA MET A 111 10.05 9.88 -12.29
C MET A 111 11.14 10.25 -13.27
N ARG A 112 10.88 11.25 -14.13
CA ARG A 112 11.87 11.86 -15.03
C ARG A 112 11.97 13.35 -14.73
N PRO A 113 13.16 13.97 -14.89
CA PRO A 113 14.38 13.42 -15.48
C PRO A 113 15.27 12.59 -14.53
N SER A 114 14.89 12.39 -13.27
CA SER A 114 15.76 11.72 -12.27
C SER A 114 16.00 10.23 -12.53
N TYR A 115 15.17 9.58 -13.38
CA TYR A 115 15.20 8.13 -13.63
C TYR A 115 15.12 7.29 -12.36
N THR A 116 14.42 7.80 -11.35
CA THR A 116 14.12 7.11 -10.10
C THR A 116 12.67 6.65 -10.08
N SER A 117 12.28 5.90 -9.07
CA SER A 117 10.91 5.46 -8.90
C SER A 117 10.51 5.41 -7.43
N LEU A 118 9.20 5.58 -7.18
CA LEU A 118 8.57 5.34 -5.89
C LEU A 118 7.76 4.04 -5.95
N ILE A 119 7.76 3.27 -4.88
CA ILE A 119 6.76 2.21 -4.72
C ILE A 119 5.51 2.86 -4.14
N VAL A 120 4.41 2.84 -4.90
CA VAL A 120 3.15 3.46 -4.50
C VAL A 120 2.04 2.43 -4.35
N LYS A 121 1.19 2.63 -3.34
CA LYS A 121 -0.06 1.88 -3.21
C LYS A 121 -1.08 2.43 -4.20
N SER A 122 -1.55 1.59 -5.11
CA SER A 122 -2.49 1.96 -6.15
C SER A 122 -3.70 1.02 -6.22
N TYR A 123 -4.79 1.53 -6.77
CA TYR A 123 -5.98 0.75 -7.11
C TYR A 123 -6.25 0.90 -8.60
N ASN A 124 -6.37 -0.23 -9.32
CA ASN A 124 -6.81 -0.18 -10.71
C ASN A 124 -8.33 -0.26 -10.74
N ILE A 125 -8.97 0.80 -11.22
CA ILE A 125 -10.43 0.89 -11.36
C ILE A 125 -10.72 1.35 -12.78
N ASN A 126 -11.47 0.54 -13.53
CA ASN A 126 -11.81 0.81 -14.94
C ASN A 126 -10.56 1.12 -15.81
N ASN A 127 -9.49 0.36 -15.63
CA ASN A 127 -8.19 0.51 -16.30
C ASN A 127 -7.41 1.81 -16.00
N TYR A 128 -7.82 2.56 -14.99
CA TYR A 128 -7.06 3.72 -14.50
C TYR A 128 -6.40 3.42 -13.15
N ASN A 129 -5.20 3.94 -12.96
CA ASN A 129 -4.49 3.85 -11.69
C ASN A 129 -4.88 5.02 -10.80
N TYR A 130 -5.41 4.71 -9.61
CA TYR A 130 -5.73 5.65 -8.56
C TYR A 130 -4.69 5.53 -7.45
N MET A 131 -4.11 6.65 -7.04
CA MET A 131 -3.01 6.75 -6.06
C MET A 131 -3.33 7.84 -5.04
N SER A 132 -2.61 7.87 -3.93
CA SER A 132 -2.73 8.99 -2.99
C SER A 132 -2.22 10.28 -3.66
N LEU A 133 -2.82 11.41 -3.29
CA LEU A 133 -2.31 12.70 -3.80
C LEU A 133 -0.90 12.98 -3.30
N ARG A 134 -0.53 12.47 -2.10
CA ARG A 134 0.83 12.56 -1.53
C ARG A 134 1.87 11.90 -2.44
N ASP A 135 1.59 10.68 -2.93
CA ASP A 135 2.51 9.97 -3.81
C ASP A 135 2.70 10.71 -5.14
N ILE A 136 1.59 11.24 -5.70
CA ILE A 136 1.63 12.00 -6.94
C ILE A 136 2.40 13.31 -6.74
N ALA A 137 2.15 14.02 -5.62
CA ALA A 137 2.84 15.27 -5.29
C ALA A 137 4.34 15.06 -5.09
N CYS A 138 4.73 13.98 -4.41
CA CYS A 138 6.13 13.58 -4.28
C CYS A 138 6.78 13.32 -5.65
N ALA A 139 6.11 12.56 -6.50
CA ALA A 139 6.64 12.25 -7.84
C ALA A 139 6.77 13.49 -8.73
N ALA A 140 5.79 14.40 -8.69
CA ALA A 140 5.77 15.61 -9.50
C ALA A 140 6.43 16.83 -8.84
N ASN A 141 6.82 16.73 -7.55
CA ASN A 141 7.52 17.75 -6.75
C ASN A 141 6.72 19.05 -6.54
N PHE A 142 5.42 18.94 -6.19
CA PHE A 142 4.61 20.10 -5.79
C PHE A 142 4.12 19.99 -4.35
N SER A 143 3.94 21.15 -3.68
CA SER A 143 3.46 21.19 -2.30
C SER A 143 1.97 20.88 -2.20
N ILE A 144 1.58 20.19 -1.12
CA ILE A 144 0.18 19.92 -0.77
C ILE A 144 -0.10 20.32 0.67
N GLY A 145 -1.32 20.81 0.91
CA GLY A 145 -1.83 21.16 2.22
C GLY A 145 -3.34 20.90 2.34
N TYR A 146 -3.90 21.22 3.49
CA TYR A 146 -5.33 21.08 3.73
C TYR A 146 -5.85 22.25 4.56
N ASP A 147 -6.79 22.99 4.00
CA ASP A 147 -7.51 24.03 4.73
C ASP A 147 -8.71 23.43 5.46
N VAL A 148 -8.62 23.37 6.78
CA VAL A 148 -9.63 22.72 7.63
C VAL A 148 -10.98 23.46 7.59
N PRO A 149 -11.04 24.81 7.68
CA PRO A 149 -12.29 25.55 7.63
C PRO A 149 -13.09 25.32 6.34
N SER A 150 -12.47 25.43 5.19
CA SER A 150 -13.15 25.22 3.89
C SER A 150 -13.20 23.76 3.44
N LYS A 151 -12.52 22.84 4.16
CA LYS A 151 -12.35 21.43 3.79
C LYS A 151 -11.77 21.25 2.38
N THR A 152 -10.82 22.10 2.01
CA THR A 152 -10.23 22.17 0.68
C THR A 152 -8.79 21.64 0.72
N ILE A 153 -8.46 20.76 -0.21
CA ILE A 153 -7.06 20.34 -0.45
C ILE A 153 -6.38 21.49 -1.19
N ILE A 154 -5.22 21.93 -0.69
CA ILE A 154 -4.43 22.99 -1.30
C ILE A 154 -3.28 22.36 -2.08
N ILE A 155 -3.13 22.71 -3.33
CA ILE A 155 -1.96 22.42 -4.15
C ILE A 155 -1.28 23.75 -4.45
N ASP A 156 0.00 23.85 -4.13
CA ASP A 156 0.83 25.00 -4.40
C ASP A 156 1.97 24.58 -5.34
N SER A 157 1.90 25.03 -6.58
CA SER A 157 2.87 24.69 -7.61
C SER A 157 4.14 25.51 -7.54
N ALA A 158 4.19 26.59 -6.76
CA ALA A 158 5.38 27.42 -6.58
C ALA A 158 6.39 26.76 -5.62
N ASN A 159 5.88 25.91 -4.70
CA ASN A 159 6.69 25.27 -3.68
C ASN A 159 6.93 23.79 -3.98
N GLU A 160 8.05 23.27 -3.50
CA GLU A 160 8.41 21.85 -3.62
C GLU A 160 7.64 20.99 -2.62
N PHE A 161 7.52 19.70 -2.97
CA PHE A 161 6.98 18.71 -2.06
C PHE A 161 7.89 18.57 -0.82
N VAL A 162 7.30 18.77 0.35
CA VAL A 162 7.94 18.46 1.63
C VAL A 162 7.35 17.16 2.15
N TYR A 163 8.20 16.14 2.27
CA TYR A 163 7.74 14.85 2.80
C TYR A 163 7.21 15.02 4.21
N GLN A 164 5.96 14.64 4.40
CA GLN A 164 5.35 14.49 5.70
C GLN A 164 5.08 13.02 5.94
N SER A 165 5.76 12.45 6.94
CA SER A 165 5.58 11.05 7.30
C SER A 165 4.11 10.77 7.62
N PRO A 166 3.50 9.73 7.00
CA PRO A 166 2.14 9.34 7.36
C PRO A 166 2.03 8.98 8.84
N PRO A 167 0.87 9.21 9.48
CA PRO A 167 0.66 8.73 10.84
C PRO A 167 0.88 7.21 10.94
N ARG A 168 1.41 6.75 12.08
CA ARG A 168 1.68 5.31 12.33
C ARG A 168 0.51 4.40 11.93
N ALA A 169 -0.72 4.77 12.25
CA ALA A 169 -1.90 3.97 11.90
C ALA A 169 -2.04 3.76 10.39
N GLU A 170 -1.74 4.78 9.59
CA GLU A 170 -1.75 4.68 8.11
C GLU A 170 -0.62 3.80 7.60
N LYS A 171 0.58 3.92 8.17
CA LYS A 171 1.73 3.06 7.85
C LYS A 171 1.41 1.60 8.15
N VAL A 172 0.86 1.29 9.32
CA VAL A 172 0.46 -0.08 9.70
C VAL A 172 -0.59 -0.65 8.75
N GLU A 173 -1.62 0.11 8.37
CA GLU A 173 -2.60 -0.35 7.37
C GLU A 173 -1.96 -0.58 6.00
N THR A 174 -0.93 0.21 5.64
CA THR A 174 -0.18 0.01 4.40
C THR A 174 0.65 -1.28 4.44
N MET A 175 1.31 -1.60 5.56
CA MET A 175 1.99 -2.91 5.75
C MET A 175 1.02 -4.07 5.51
N ILE A 176 -0.18 -3.99 6.11
CA ILE A 176 -1.18 -5.05 5.99
C ILE A 176 -1.73 -5.15 4.56
N ASP A 177 -1.97 -4.03 3.90
CA ASP A 177 -2.39 -4.01 2.51
C ASP A 177 -1.32 -4.63 1.59
N TYR A 178 -0.03 -4.41 1.88
CA TYR A 178 1.06 -5.08 1.17
C TYR A 178 0.98 -6.60 1.33
N VAL A 179 0.84 -7.11 2.57
CA VAL A 179 0.67 -8.55 2.82
C VAL A 179 -0.46 -9.13 1.98
N TYR A 180 -1.63 -8.47 1.96
CA TYR A 180 -2.77 -8.94 1.16
C TYR A 180 -2.49 -8.91 -0.34
N SER A 181 -1.63 -8.02 -0.82
CA SER A 181 -1.28 -7.92 -2.24
C SER A 181 -0.36 -9.04 -2.73
N VAL A 182 0.41 -9.64 -1.81
CA VAL A 182 1.37 -10.71 -2.10
C VAL A 182 0.95 -12.08 -1.56
N LEU A 183 -0.30 -12.23 -1.08
CA LEU A 183 -0.81 -13.53 -0.62
C LEU A 183 -0.70 -14.59 -1.71
N GLY A 184 -0.13 -15.74 -1.34
CA GLY A 184 0.11 -16.85 -2.23
C GLY A 184 1.38 -16.74 -3.08
N ALA A 185 2.17 -15.65 -2.95
CA ALA A 185 3.48 -15.56 -3.57
C ALA A 185 4.38 -16.70 -3.04
N PRO A 186 5.15 -17.39 -3.91
CA PRO A 186 6.02 -18.47 -3.48
C PRO A 186 7.15 -17.95 -2.57
N TYR A 187 7.66 -18.81 -1.69
CA TYR A 187 8.73 -18.47 -0.75
C TYR A 187 10.02 -18.01 -1.45
N SER A 188 10.31 -18.55 -2.64
CA SER A 188 11.43 -18.12 -3.47
C SER A 188 11.40 -16.65 -3.86
N ASP A 189 10.20 -16.08 -3.97
CA ASP A 189 10.01 -14.68 -4.39
C ASP A 189 9.91 -13.75 -3.18
N VAL A 190 9.28 -14.24 -2.10
CA VAL A 190 9.07 -13.50 -0.86
C VAL A 190 9.24 -14.45 0.32
N ASP A 191 10.43 -14.48 0.91
CA ASP A 191 10.69 -15.26 2.12
C ASP A 191 10.10 -14.61 3.38
N CYS A 192 10.30 -15.17 4.56
CA CYS A 192 9.71 -14.68 5.81
C CYS A 192 10.19 -13.28 6.18
N SER A 193 11.48 -13.00 6.04
CA SER A 193 12.08 -11.69 6.31
C SER A 193 11.79 -10.70 5.19
N GLY A 194 11.81 -11.13 3.93
CA GLY A 194 11.43 -10.33 2.77
C GLY A 194 9.99 -9.82 2.84
N LEU A 195 9.05 -10.64 3.36
CA LEU A 195 7.68 -10.21 3.60
C LEU A 195 7.61 -9.04 4.58
N VAL A 196 8.31 -9.15 5.72
CA VAL A 196 8.28 -8.14 6.78
C VAL A 196 9.04 -6.89 6.35
N SER A 197 10.26 -7.03 5.80
CA SER A 197 11.08 -5.90 5.36
C SER A 197 10.39 -5.10 4.24
N SER A 198 9.83 -5.77 3.23
CA SER A 198 9.09 -5.09 2.16
C SER A 198 7.84 -4.38 2.69
N ALA A 199 7.12 -5.00 3.66
CA ALA A 199 5.97 -4.35 4.27
C ALA A 199 6.36 -3.05 5.00
N ILE A 200 7.48 -3.05 5.72
CA ILE A 200 8.05 -1.87 6.39
C ILE A 200 8.42 -0.79 5.39
N GLN A 201 9.16 -1.15 4.33
CA GLN A 201 9.62 -0.21 3.30
C GLN A 201 8.44 0.47 2.59
N VAL A 202 7.46 -0.30 2.09
CA VAL A 202 6.32 0.28 1.37
C VAL A 202 5.41 1.12 2.28
N ALA A 203 5.45 0.88 3.59
CA ALA A 203 4.72 1.68 4.58
C ALA A 203 5.43 3.01 4.90
N GLY A 204 6.68 3.17 4.51
CA GLY A 204 7.46 4.39 4.74
C GLY A 204 7.86 4.57 6.22
N PHE A 205 8.15 3.48 6.92
CA PHE A 205 8.82 3.57 8.22
C PHE A 205 10.30 3.94 7.99
N ASP A 206 10.78 4.89 8.78
CA ASP A 206 12.19 5.34 8.75
C ASP A 206 13.04 4.46 9.67
N VAL A 207 13.19 3.20 9.29
CA VAL A 207 13.97 2.21 10.04
C VAL A 207 14.78 1.34 9.06
N PRO A 208 15.89 0.73 9.49
CA PRO A 208 16.67 -0.19 8.67
C PRO A 208 15.85 -1.41 8.27
N ALA A 209 15.17 -1.35 7.13
CA ALA A 209 14.38 -2.46 6.59
C ALA A 209 15.10 -3.19 5.46
N ASP A 210 16.04 -2.55 4.78
CA ASP A 210 16.88 -3.15 3.76
C ASP A 210 17.90 -4.10 4.43
N GLY A 211 17.90 -5.35 3.97
CA GLY A 211 18.72 -6.40 4.60
C GLY A 211 18.26 -6.84 5.99
N LEU A 212 17.01 -6.56 6.37
CA LEU A 212 16.44 -7.06 7.61
C LEU A 212 16.15 -8.55 7.51
N TYR A 213 16.80 -9.34 8.37
CA TYR A 213 16.62 -10.77 8.50
C TYR A 213 16.23 -11.14 9.92
N SER A 214 15.75 -12.38 10.13
CA SER A 214 15.37 -12.86 11.46
C SER A 214 16.52 -12.87 12.46
N TRP A 215 17.78 -12.90 12.01
CA TRP A 215 18.98 -12.82 12.87
C TRP A 215 19.56 -11.43 13.01
N THR A 216 19.09 -10.40 12.26
CA THR A 216 19.61 -9.03 12.32
C THR A 216 18.67 -8.06 13.05
N LEU A 217 17.44 -8.46 13.36
CA LEU A 217 16.45 -7.55 13.95
C LEU A 217 16.94 -6.97 15.29
N ASP A 218 17.59 -7.77 16.13
CA ASP A 218 18.16 -7.34 17.41
C ASP A 218 19.38 -6.39 17.27
N TRP A 219 19.90 -6.18 16.05
CA TRP A 219 20.99 -5.23 15.80
C TRP A 219 20.52 -3.78 15.77
N TYR A 220 19.21 -3.54 15.73
CA TYR A 220 18.61 -2.21 15.63
C TYR A 220 17.63 -1.95 16.80
N PRO A 221 18.12 -1.95 18.07
CA PRO A 221 17.23 -1.88 19.23
C PRO A 221 16.48 -0.53 19.36
N GLU A 222 17.00 0.56 18.78
CA GLU A 222 16.27 1.82 18.69
C GLU A 222 15.12 1.81 17.68
N SER A 223 15.22 0.99 16.66
CA SER A 223 14.19 0.88 15.60
C SER A 223 13.16 -0.20 15.89
N PHE A 224 13.56 -1.25 16.62
CA PHE A 224 12.72 -2.41 16.94
C PHE A 224 12.78 -2.72 18.43
N VAL A 225 11.81 -2.19 19.17
CA VAL A 225 11.75 -2.35 20.63
C VAL A 225 11.02 -3.66 20.97
N GLU A 226 11.68 -4.52 21.77
CA GLU A 226 11.03 -5.73 22.30
C GLU A 226 9.86 -5.34 23.22
N ILE A 227 8.70 -5.96 23.01
CA ILE A 227 7.50 -5.73 23.78
C ILE A 227 6.97 -7.04 24.39
N PRO A 228 6.25 -6.97 25.53
CA PRO A 228 5.57 -8.15 26.06
C PRO A 228 4.53 -8.71 25.07
N MET A 229 4.47 -10.04 24.95
CA MET A 229 3.59 -10.73 24.01
C MET A 229 2.09 -10.39 24.21
N ASN A 230 1.68 -10.05 25.43
CA ASN A 230 0.31 -9.64 25.74
C ASN A 230 -0.01 -8.18 25.36
N GLN A 231 0.98 -7.43 24.84
CA GLN A 231 0.83 -6.06 24.34
C GLN A 231 0.86 -5.97 22.81
N LEU A 232 0.72 -7.10 22.11
CA LEU A 232 0.73 -7.15 20.64
C LEU A 232 -0.33 -6.23 20.03
N GLN A 233 0.10 -5.44 19.05
CA GLN A 233 -0.74 -4.57 18.23
C GLN A 233 -0.48 -4.84 16.75
N LYS A 234 -1.43 -4.51 15.91
CA LYS A 234 -1.23 -4.57 14.45
C LYS A 234 0.07 -3.89 14.04
N GLY A 235 0.83 -4.52 13.15
CA GLY A 235 2.12 -4.05 12.68
C GLY A 235 3.31 -4.45 13.56
N ASP A 236 3.09 -5.13 14.68
CA ASP A 236 4.19 -5.69 15.47
C ASP A 236 4.77 -6.93 14.79
N ILE A 237 6.06 -7.14 14.97
CA ILE A 237 6.84 -8.23 14.38
C ILE A 237 7.00 -9.33 15.43
N LEU A 238 6.77 -10.58 15.05
CA LEU A 238 7.18 -11.73 15.85
C LEU A 238 8.43 -12.34 15.22
N ASN A 239 9.48 -12.44 16.00
CA ASN A 239 10.76 -12.95 15.54
C ASN A 239 11.23 -14.15 16.38
N ASN A 240 11.57 -15.24 15.71
CA ASN A 240 12.34 -16.35 16.23
C ASN A 240 13.73 -16.27 15.57
N ALA A 241 14.69 -15.69 16.30
CA ALA A 241 15.98 -15.30 15.77
C ALA A 241 16.67 -16.42 15.00
N GLY A 242 17.09 -16.14 13.77
CA GLY A 242 17.77 -17.09 12.88
C GLY A 242 16.87 -18.18 12.29
N GLN A 243 15.57 -18.19 12.60
CA GLN A 243 14.65 -19.22 12.11
C GLN A 243 13.48 -18.65 11.31
N HIS A 244 12.72 -17.71 11.87
CA HIS A 244 11.49 -17.25 11.23
C HIS A 244 11.00 -15.89 11.73
N MET A 245 10.34 -15.15 10.85
CA MET A 245 9.76 -13.85 11.12
C MET A 245 8.30 -13.80 10.64
N MET A 246 7.43 -13.13 11.41
CA MET A 246 6.02 -12.97 11.10
C MET A 246 5.58 -11.53 11.39
N LEU A 247 4.55 -11.06 10.69
CA LEU A 247 3.88 -9.79 10.95
C LEU A 247 2.54 -10.02 11.63
N TYR A 248 2.30 -9.42 12.80
CA TYR A 248 1.00 -9.48 13.46
C TYR A 248 0.00 -8.55 12.78
N ILE A 249 -1.07 -9.12 12.24
CA ILE A 249 -2.08 -8.37 11.49
C ILE A 249 -3.37 -8.10 12.29
N GLY A 250 -3.36 -8.42 13.59
CA GLY A 250 -4.50 -8.24 14.49
C GLY A 250 -5.41 -9.47 14.58
N ASN A 251 -6.35 -9.43 15.52
CA ASN A 251 -7.38 -10.48 15.73
C ASN A 251 -6.80 -11.88 15.92
N GLY A 252 -5.63 -12.00 16.57
CA GLY A 252 -4.97 -13.28 16.77
C GLY A 252 -4.44 -13.93 15.49
N MET A 253 -4.17 -13.14 14.45
CA MET A 253 -3.67 -13.61 13.16
C MET A 253 -2.30 -13.00 12.84
N VAL A 254 -1.46 -13.77 12.16
CA VAL A 254 -0.17 -13.35 11.64
C VAL A 254 -0.07 -13.62 10.14
N ALA A 255 0.71 -12.79 9.47
CA ALA A 255 1.19 -13.03 8.12
C ALA A 255 2.60 -13.59 8.17
N GLU A 256 2.86 -14.59 7.36
CA GLU A 256 4.17 -15.23 7.24
C GLU A 256 4.39 -15.77 5.84
N SER A 257 5.63 -16.03 5.49
CA SER A 257 5.98 -16.82 4.30
C SER A 257 6.76 -18.06 4.72
N ILE A 258 6.37 -19.23 4.21
CA ILE A 258 7.04 -20.49 4.47
C ILE A 258 7.28 -21.27 3.16
N GLU A 259 8.30 -22.12 3.14
CA GLU A 259 8.74 -22.85 1.94
C GLU A 259 7.61 -23.66 1.27
N THR A 260 6.73 -24.25 2.06
CA THR A 260 5.71 -25.19 1.55
C THR A 260 4.49 -24.49 0.93
N THR A 261 4.18 -23.25 1.33
CA THR A 261 2.94 -22.57 0.91
C THR A 261 3.14 -21.12 0.49
N GLY A 262 4.36 -20.58 0.62
CA GLY A 262 4.62 -19.16 0.39
C GLY A 262 3.92 -18.25 1.40
N VAL A 263 3.55 -17.07 0.95
CA VAL A 263 2.90 -16.04 1.78
C VAL A 263 1.47 -16.44 2.13
N ARG A 264 1.19 -16.48 3.44
CA ARG A 264 -0.13 -16.86 3.97
C ARG A 264 -0.49 -16.10 5.25
N ILE A 265 -1.76 -16.17 5.63
CA ILE A 265 -2.27 -15.70 6.91
C ILE A 265 -2.67 -16.92 7.75
N THR A 266 -2.21 -16.96 9.00
CA THR A 266 -2.45 -18.07 9.92
C THR A 266 -2.72 -17.54 11.33
N LYS A 267 -3.16 -18.44 12.23
CA LYS A 267 -3.34 -18.10 13.66
C LYS A 267 -2.00 -17.76 14.30
N LEU A 268 -2.03 -16.80 15.20
CA LEU A 268 -0.90 -16.44 16.04
C LEU A 268 -0.35 -17.64 16.80
N ARG A 269 0.96 -17.83 16.76
CA ARG A 269 1.73 -18.73 17.61
C ARG A 269 2.86 -17.97 18.27
N THR A 270 3.05 -18.17 19.56
CA THR A 270 3.99 -17.36 20.36
C THR A 270 5.16 -18.16 20.89
N LYS A 271 5.08 -19.51 20.91
CA LYS A 271 6.16 -20.34 21.45
C LYS A 271 7.44 -20.20 20.62
N GLY A 272 8.51 -19.74 21.25
CA GLY A 272 9.82 -19.53 20.64
C GLY A 272 9.96 -18.18 19.93
N TYR A 273 8.95 -17.30 20.00
CA TYR A 273 9.00 -15.97 19.40
C TYR A 273 9.11 -14.88 20.47
N LYS A 274 9.83 -13.82 20.14
CA LYS A 274 9.77 -12.51 20.78
C LYS A 274 8.95 -11.56 19.91
N ALA A 275 8.35 -10.57 20.53
CA ALA A 275 7.55 -9.56 19.85
C ALA A 275 8.31 -8.21 19.85
N TYR A 276 8.26 -7.53 18.70
CA TYR A 276 8.94 -6.24 18.51
C TYR A 276 7.98 -5.21 17.91
N ARG A 277 8.08 -3.99 18.41
CA ARG A 277 7.37 -2.84 17.87
C ARG A 277 8.33 -1.94 17.13
N ILE A 278 7.96 -1.55 15.92
CA ILE A 278 8.68 -0.55 15.15
C ILE A 278 8.51 0.80 15.86
N THR A 279 9.60 1.48 16.13
CA THR A 279 9.61 2.88 16.61
C THR A 279 9.61 3.85 15.44
N GLU A 280 9.25 5.11 15.70
CA GLU A 280 9.36 6.23 14.75
C GLU A 280 10.34 7.26 15.26
#